data_526a3541300aac43f3dd249cfdef2be5
#
_entry.id   526a3541300aac43f3dd249cfdef2be5
#
_cell.length_a   1.000
_cell.length_b   1.000
_cell.length_c   1.000
_cell.angle_alpha   90.00
_cell.angle_beta   90.00
_cell.angle_gamma   90.00
#
_symmetry.space_group_name_H-M   'P 1'
#
loop_
_entity.id
_entity.type
_entity.pdbx_description
1 polymer ?
#
loop_
_entity_poly.entity_id
_entity_poly.type
_entity_poly.pdbx_seq_one_letter_code
_entity_poly.pdbx_strand_id
1 'polypeptide(L)'
;MSLLLGINSNAMNATDVDENKLEKIETFQSENFSTRVRFIIIHYTSIDWENSLKVLTQERYGVSTHYLIPEDGDETYQEQVKIYQLVDEEDRAWHAGVSKWEERTNINDQSIGIELVNQAECSIRQGSQYDYTNNYVCLFSDFDNAQIETLITLLKDILSRHDEIKPTYVIGHSDISPDRKFDPGPKFPWKRLYENGIGAWYDDVTQKKYKKKFSSKMPSIGQIQCGLKKYGYGIEVTEVMDQQTFYVIRAFQYHFTPDKSNGRIS
;
A
#
# COMPACT_ATOMS: atom_id res chain seq x y z
N MET A 1 -34.85 47.24 6.87
CA MET A 1 -33.53 47.80 7.21
C MET A 1 -32.58 46.60 7.42
N SER A 2 -31.96 46.11 6.35
CA SER A 2 -31.05 44.96 6.37
C SER A 2 -29.62 45.49 6.32
N LEU A 3 -28.85 45.27 7.39
CA LEU A 3 -27.40 45.50 7.39
C LEU A 3 -26.69 44.30 6.74
N LEU A 4 -26.17 44.50 5.55
CA LEU A 4 -25.18 43.64 4.93
C LEU A 4 -23.79 44.00 5.49
N LEU A 5 -23.27 43.17 6.37
CA LEU A 5 -21.85 43.19 6.79
C LEU A 5 -21.01 42.58 5.65
N GLY A 6 -20.35 43.45 4.89
CA GLY A 6 -19.33 43.05 3.93
C GLY A 6 -18.09 42.54 4.66
N ILE A 7 -17.80 41.25 4.55
CA ILE A 7 -16.53 40.66 4.96
C ILE A 7 -15.54 40.88 3.80
N ASN A 8 -14.68 41.91 3.94
CA ASN A 8 -13.52 42.09 3.06
C ASN A 8 -12.48 41.02 3.45
N SER A 9 -12.40 39.92 2.67
CA SER A 9 -11.27 39.04 2.69
C SER A 9 -10.13 39.69 1.92
N ASN A 10 -9.25 40.41 2.58
CA ASN A 10 -7.94 40.74 2.04
C ASN A 10 -7.13 39.40 1.95
N ALA A 11 -7.17 38.76 0.80
CA ALA A 11 -6.18 37.76 0.48
C ALA A 11 -4.84 38.50 0.38
N MET A 12 -3.99 38.33 1.37
CA MET A 12 -2.59 38.74 1.28
C MET A 12 -1.99 37.88 0.12
N ASN A 13 -1.62 38.57 -0.95
CA ASN A 13 -0.85 37.95 -2.02
C ASN A 13 0.49 37.48 -1.43
N ALA A 14 0.79 36.20 -1.60
CA ALA A 14 2.03 35.57 -1.12
C ALA A 14 3.31 36.09 -1.79
N THR A 15 3.21 37.13 -2.63
CA THR A 15 4.31 37.67 -3.44
C THR A 15 5.13 38.79 -2.79
N ASP A 16 4.77 39.24 -1.58
CA ASP A 16 5.44 40.35 -0.88
C ASP A 16 6.28 39.93 0.34
N VAL A 17 6.76 38.70 0.37
CA VAL A 17 7.79 38.33 1.36
C VAL A 17 9.15 38.84 0.82
N ASP A 18 9.64 39.92 1.39
CA ASP A 18 10.98 40.44 1.12
C ASP A 18 12.02 39.37 1.52
N GLU A 19 12.53 38.62 0.53
CA GLU A 19 13.51 37.54 0.75
C GLU A 19 14.79 38.01 1.48
N ASN A 20 15.06 39.31 1.49
CA ASN A 20 16.20 39.91 2.21
C ASN A 20 15.96 40.08 3.74
N LYS A 21 14.73 39.77 4.24
CA LYS A 21 14.40 39.90 5.67
C LYS A 21 14.23 38.57 6.38
N LEU A 22 14.27 37.43 5.66
CA LEU A 22 14.09 36.12 6.27
C LEU A 22 15.46 35.51 6.63
N GLU A 23 15.91 35.71 7.86
CA GLU A 23 17.08 35.04 8.42
C GLU A 23 16.61 33.74 9.11
N LYS A 24 17.06 32.56 8.59
CA LYS A 24 16.85 31.27 9.23
C LYS A 24 18.09 30.93 10.07
N ILE A 25 17.90 30.79 11.38
CA ILE A 25 18.93 30.37 12.30
C ILE A 25 18.82 28.86 12.54
N GLU A 26 19.74 28.08 12.00
CA GLU A 26 19.76 26.63 12.07
C GLU A 26 20.73 26.07 13.12
N THR A 27 21.29 26.94 13.97
CA THR A 27 22.28 26.57 15.00
C THR A 27 21.69 25.72 16.13
N PHE A 28 20.38 25.84 16.36
CA PHE A 28 19.65 25.13 17.41
C PHE A 28 18.60 24.23 16.79
N GLN A 29 18.91 22.93 16.66
CA GLN A 29 17.99 21.93 16.14
C GLN A 29 17.48 21.04 17.27
N SER A 30 16.20 20.65 17.22
CA SER A 30 15.62 19.71 18.15
C SER A 30 16.04 18.29 17.80
N GLU A 31 16.37 17.48 18.81
CA GLU A 31 16.57 16.04 18.65
C GLU A 31 15.21 15.28 18.65
N ASN A 32 14.10 15.99 18.96
CA ASN A 32 12.76 15.41 19.03
C ASN A 32 12.03 15.62 17.70
N PHE A 33 12.33 14.81 16.72
CA PHE A 33 11.63 14.79 15.44
C PHE A 33 11.46 13.35 14.93
N SER A 34 10.63 13.17 13.93
CA SER A 34 10.50 11.91 13.18
C SER A 34 10.22 12.21 11.72
N THR A 35 10.70 11.34 10.86
CA THR A 35 10.38 11.40 9.43
C THR A 35 8.88 11.20 9.21
N ARG A 36 8.32 11.89 8.20
CA ARG A 36 6.92 11.75 7.83
C ARG A 36 6.69 10.49 7.02
N VAL A 37 7.52 10.23 6.00
CA VAL A 37 7.45 9.05 5.16
C VAL A 37 7.99 7.83 5.90
N ARG A 38 7.14 6.82 6.10
CA ARG A 38 7.44 5.59 6.83
C ARG A 38 7.06 4.32 6.10
N PHE A 39 6.17 4.41 5.12
CA PHE A 39 5.62 3.27 4.41
C PHE A 39 5.79 3.44 2.91
N ILE A 40 5.93 2.30 2.23
CA ILE A 40 5.71 2.19 0.78
C ILE A 40 4.53 1.25 0.59
N ILE A 41 3.52 1.71 -0.13
CA ILE A 41 2.31 0.93 -0.42
C ILE A 41 2.27 0.62 -1.91
N ILE A 42 2.26 -0.68 -2.22
CA ILE A 42 2.20 -1.18 -3.59
C ILE A 42 0.75 -1.45 -3.97
N HIS A 43 0.39 -0.99 -5.17
CA HIS A 43 -0.94 -1.11 -5.75
C HIS A 43 -0.88 -1.72 -7.15
N TYR A 44 -2.04 -2.06 -7.70
CA TYR A 44 -2.28 -2.18 -9.13
C TYR A 44 -3.51 -1.37 -9.53
N THR A 45 -3.56 -0.90 -10.79
CA THR A 45 -4.60 0.01 -11.27
C THR A 45 -5.92 -0.68 -11.67
N SER A 46 -5.92 -1.97 -12.00
CA SER A 46 -7.04 -2.74 -12.61
C SER A 46 -7.47 -2.28 -14.00
N ILE A 47 -6.78 -1.35 -14.63
CA ILE A 47 -7.10 -0.74 -15.92
C ILE A 47 -5.80 -0.51 -16.70
N ASP A 48 -5.93 -0.24 -18.01
CA ASP A 48 -4.83 0.07 -18.89
C ASP A 48 -4.11 1.38 -18.52
N TRP A 49 -3.00 1.64 -19.21
CA TRP A 49 -2.16 2.82 -18.97
C TRP A 49 -2.89 4.14 -19.17
N GLU A 50 -3.58 4.32 -20.31
CA GLU A 50 -4.25 5.60 -20.62
C GLU A 50 -5.31 5.95 -19.57
N ASN A 51 -6.12 4.96 -19.18
CA ASN A 51 -7.14 5.12 -18.16
C ASN A 51 -6.52 5.29 -16.77
N SER A 52 -5.44 4.58 -16.44
CA SER A 52 -4.71 4.73 -15.19
C SER A 52 -4.19 6.16 -15.02
N LEU A 53 -3.51 6.69 -16.04
CA LEU A 53 -3.01 8.06 -16.00
C LEU A 53 -4.15 9.06 -15.82
N LYS A 54 -5.24 8.90 -16.55
CA LYS A 54 -6.42 9.76 -16.45
C LYS A 54 -7.07 9.74 -15.06
N VAL A 55 -7.21 8.56 -14.46
CA VAL A 55 -7.82 8.39 -13.13
C VAL A 55 -6.93 9.00 -12.05
N LEU A 56 -5.62 8.81 -12.14
CA LEU A 56 -4.68 9.22 -11.10
C LEU A 56 -4.26 10.70 -11.17
N THR A 57 -4.58 11.42 -12.28
CA THR A 57 -4.18 12.80 -12.46
C THR A 57 -5.33 13.81 -12.48
N GLN A 58 -6.59 13.35 -12.62
CA GLN A 58 -7.72 14.26 -12.72
C GLN A 58 -8.50 14.35 -11.40
N GLU A 59 -8.68 15.56 -10.89
CA GLU A 59 -9.35 15.89 -9.63
C GLU A 59 -10.70 15.18 -9.44
N ARG A 60 -11.49 15.02 -10.48
CA ARG A 60 -12.84 14.41 -10.43
C ARG A 60 -12.88 12.99 -9.91
N TYR A 61 -11.75 12.24 -9.94
CA TYR A 61 -11.69 10.87 -9.46
C TYR A 61 -11.33 10.76 -7.97
N GLY A 62 -10.78 11.81 -7.38
CA GLY A 62 -10.49 11.89 -5.95
C GLY A 62 -9.46 10.88 -5.46
N VAL A 63 -8.57 10.42 -6.34
CA VAL A 63 -7.47 9.49 -6.05
C VAL A 63 -6.20 9.95 -6.76
N SER A 64 -5.05 9.62 -6.18
CA SER A 64 -3.73 9.90 -6.75
C SER A 64 -2.69 8.94 -6.18
N THR A 65 -1.53 8.86 -6.80
CA THR A 65 -0.36 8.10 -6.32
C THR A 65 0.90 8.92 -6.55
N HIS A 66 1.98 8.60 -5.83
CA HIS A 66 3.26 9.27 -6.07
C HIS A 66 3.89 8.78 -7.37
N TYR A 67 3.86 7.48 -7.61
CA TYR A 67 4.48 6.87 -8.78
C TYR A 67 3.54 5.93 -9.52
N LEU A 68 3.64 5.95 -10.84
CA LEU A 68 2.95 5.04 -11.75
C LEU A 68 3.97 4.38 -12.67
N ILE A 69 3.90 3.04 -12.80
CA ILE A 69 4.77 2.25 -13.68
C ILE A 69 3.89 1.50 -14.68
N PRO A 70 4.04 1.73 -16.00
CA PRO A 70 3.28 1.02 -17.03
C PRO A 70 3.66 -0.45 -17.11
N GLU A 71 2.76 -1.26 -17.68
CA GLU A 71 3.02 -2.64 -18.07
C GLU A 71 3.67 -2.67 -19.46
N ASP A 72 4.69 -3.51 -19.65
CA ASP A 72 5.26 -3.75 -20.99
C ASP A 72 4.26 -4.54 -21.84
N GLY A 73 3.93 -4.00 -23.00
CA GLY A 73 2.93 -4.59 -23.88
C GLY A 73 1.48 -4.14 -23.64
N ASP A 74 1.23 -3.18 -22.75
CA ASP A 74 -0.07 -2.50 -22.68
C ASP A 74 -0.36 -1.80 -24.02
N GLU A 75 -1.54 -2.09 -24.59
CA GLU A 75 -1.91 -1.61 -25.93
C GLU A 75 -1.95 -0.07 -26.02
N THR A 76 -2.14 0.61 -24.88
CA THR A 76 -2.18 2.08 -24.79
C THR A 76 -0.84 2.71 -24.42
N TYR A 77 0.22 1.88 -24.20
CA TYR A 77 1.57 2.32 -23.87
C TYR A 77 2.59 1.75 -24.86
N GLN A 78 3.20 2.60 -25.67
CA GLN A 78 4.09 2.19 -26.79
C GLN A 78 5.57 2.55 -26.57
N GLU A 79 5.96 2.90 -25.33
CA GLU A 79 7.33 3.25 -25.00
C GLU A 79 7.97 2.15 -24.13
N GLN A 80 9.28 2.30 -23.89
CA GLN A 80 9.94 1.48 -22.86
C GLN A 80 9.36 1.79 -21.48
N VAL A 81 9.27 0.79 -20.61
CA VAL A 81 8.80 0.95 -19.22
C VAL A 81 9.63 2.00 -18.50
N LYS A 82 8.95 3.01 -17.95
CA LYS A 82 9.53 4.15 -17.23
C LYS A 82 8.83 4.37 -15.90
N ILE A 83 9.43 5.16 -15.05
CA ILE A 83 8.83 5.63 -13.80
C ILE A 83 8.19 6.99 -14.06
N TYR A 84 6.90 7.12 -13.76
CA TYR A 84 6.18 8.39 -13.83
C TYR A 84 5.89 8.87 -12.41
N GLN A 85 6.46 9.99 -12.03
CA GLN A 85 6.12 10.67 -10.77
C GLN A 85 4.93 11.59 -11.02
N LEU A 86 3.83 11.36 -10.31
CA LEU A 86 2.57 12.10 -10.42
C LEU A 86 2.34 13.06 -9.25
N VAL A 87 2.90 12.73 -8.07
CA VAL A 87 2.86 13.56 -6.86
C VAL A 87 4.24 13.54 -6.23
N ASP A 88 4.69 14.68 -5.72
CA ASP A 88 5.96 14.79 -5.01
C ASP A 88 5.91 14.02 -3.68
N GLU A 89 7.02 13.38 -3.26
CA GLU A 89 7.07 12.59 -2.03
C GLU A 89 6.85 13.42 -0.75
N GLU A 90 7.06 14.74 -0.82
CA GLU A 90 6.78 15.67 0.26
C GLU A 90 5.28 15.96 0.42
N ASP A 91 4.51 15.75 -0.62
CA ASP A 91 3.07 15.91 -0.64
C ASP A 91 2.35 14.62 -0.21
N ARG A 92 1.04 14.71 -0.05
CA ARG A 92 0.17 13.61 0.36
C ARG A 92 -0.63 13.11 -0.83
N ALA A 93 -0.26 12.00 -1.46
CA ALA A 93 -1.10 11.35 -2.46
C ALA A 93 -2.28 10.59 -1.80
N TRP A 94 -3.37 10.39 -2.55
CA TRP A 94 -4.63 9.79 -2.07
C TRP A 94 -4.81 8.37 -2.60
N HIS A 95 -3.99 7.42 -2.11
CA HIS A 95 -3.94 6.04 -2.61
C HIS A 95 -4.43 4.98 -1.60
N ALA A 96 -4.26 5.21 -0.29
CA ALA A 96 -4.52 4.17 0.73
C ALA A 96 -5.95 4.21 1.30
N GLY A 97 -6.64 5.37 1.25
CA GLY A 97 -7.97 5.56 1.84
C GLY A 97 -8.01 5.20 3.33
N VAL A 98 -9.14 4.61 3.77
CA VAL A 98 -9.27 4.09 5.14
C VAL A 98 -8.35 2.87 5.28
N SER A 99 -7.37 2.98 6.16
CA SER A 99 -6.26 2.04 6.26
C SER A 99 -5.67 2.00 7.67
N LYS A 100 -5.09 0.85 8.04
CA LYS A 100 -4.45 0.66 9.34
C LYS A 100 -3.26 -0.29 9.21
N TRP A 101 -2.15 0.07 9.87
CA TRP A 101 -0.99 -0.80 10.08
C TRP A 101 -0.39 -0.53 11.46
N GLU A 102 -0.19 -1.56 12.26
CA GLU A 102 0.11 -1.43 13.70
C GLU A 102 -0.97 -0.55 14.38
N GLU A 103 -0.56 0.48 15.13
CA GLU A 103 -1.47 1.45 15.75
C GLU A 103 -1.68 2.71 14.89
N ARG A 104 -1.22 2.70 13.61
CA ARG A 104 -1.30 3.83 12.71
C ARG A 104 -2.50 3.70 11.78
N THR A 105 -3.21 4.80 11.61
CA THR A 105 -4.31 4.97 10.64
C THR A 105 -3.97 6.08 9.66
N ASN A 106 -4.81 6.28 8.64
CA ASN A 106 -4.58 7.31 7.61
C ASN A 106 -3.19 7.19 6.97
N ILE A 107 -2.88 6.01 6.46
CA ILE A 107 -1.55 5.68 5.95
C ILE A 107 -1.10 6.62 4.82
N ASN A 108 -2.02 7.26 4.08
CA ASN A 108 -1.68 8.32 3.12
C ASN A 108 -0.77 9.41 3.71
N ASP A 109 -0.92 9.74 5.00
CA ASP A 109 -0.17 10.84 5.63
C ASP A 109 1.30 10.48 5.85
N GLN A 110 1.66 9.21 5.72
CA GLN A 110 2.95 8.66 6.12
C GLN A 110 3.56 7.71 5.07
N SER A 111 3.06 7.72 3.84
CA SER A 111 3.46 6.72 2.82
C SER A 111 3.73 7.32 1.46
N ILE A 112 4.53 6.59 0.70
CA ILE A 112 4.66 6.71 -0.74
C ILE A 112 3.82 5.60 -1.37
N GLY A 113 2.86 5.95 -2.24
CA GLY A 113 2.07 5.01 -3.03
C GLY A 113 2.71 4.79 -4.40
N ILE A 114 2.76 3.53 -4.82
CA ILE A 114 3.26 3.14 -6.15
C ILE A 114 2.21 2.27 -6.82
N GLU A 115 1.69 2.75 -7.94
CA GLU A 115 0.74 2.02 -8.78
C GLU A 115 1.47 1.31 -9.93
N LEU A 116 1.11 0.07 -10.15
CA LEU A 116 1.55 -0.72 -11.31
C LEU A 116 0.37 -0.90 -12.24
N VAL A 117 0.52 -0.55 -13.50
CA VAL A 117 -0.52 -0.87 -14.49
C VAL A 117 -0.59 -2.39 -14.60
N ASN A 118 -1.76 -2.95 -14.29
CA ASN A 118 -2.02 -4.38 -14.35
C ASN A 118 -3.53 -4.60 -14.37
N GLN A 119 -4.01 -5.44 -15.25
CA GLN A 119 -5.44 -5.67 -15.47
C GLN A 119 -5.96 -6.81 -14.59
N ALA A 120 -5.89 -6.64 -13.26
CA ALA A 120 -6.55 -7.55 -12.35
C ALA A 120 -8.03 -7.18 -12.17
N GLU A 121 -8.90 -8.16 -12.17
CA GLU A 121 -10.34 -7.97 -12.03
C GLU A 121 -10.89 -8.75 -10.83
N CYS A 122 -11.61 -8.08 -9.95
CA CYS A 122 -12.35 -8.68 -8.85
C CYS A 122 -13.82 -8.31 -8.93
N SER A 123 -14.70 -9.30 -9.03
CA SER A 123 -16.14 -9.12 -9.08
C SER A 123 -16.84 -9.78 -7.89
N ILE A 124 -17.97 -9.21 -7.49
CA ILE A 124 -18.82 -9.80 -6.43
C ILE A 124 -19.61 -10.96 -7.01
N ARG A 125 -19.53 -12.12 -6.38
CA ARG A 125 -20.31 -13.30 -6.74
C ARG A 125 -21.78 -13.06 -6.42
N GLN A 126 -22.67 -13.19 -7.41
CA GLN A 126 -24.12 -13.09 -7.21
C GLN A 126 -24.61 -14.18 -6.24
N GLY A 127 -25.45 -13.79 -5.29
CA GLY A 127 -26.13 -14.73 -4.36
C GLY A 127 -25.37 -15.05 -3.07
N SER A 128 -24.19 -14.47 -2.85
CA SER A 128 -23.35 -14.76 -1.67
C SER A 128 -23.43 -13.69 -0.57
N GLN A 129 -24.53 -12.99 -0.44
CA GLN A 129 -24.68 -11.81 0.44
C GLN A 129 -24.36 -12.08 1.93
N TYR A 130 -24.31 -13.34 2.37
CA TYR A 130 -24.04 -13.74 3.76
C TYR A 130 -22.76 -14.57 3.94
N ASP A 131 -22.04 -14.90 2.84
CA ASP A 131 -20.81 -15.69 2.91
C ASP A 131 -19.61 -14.85 2.46
N TYR A 132 -19.00 -14.11 3.38
CA TYR A 132 -17.81 -13.30 3.13
C TYR A 132 -16.61 -14.12 2.62
N THR A 133 -16.62 -15.45 2.80
CA THR A 133 -15.54 -16.34 2.35
C THR A 133 -15.58 -16.62 0.85
N ASN A 134 -16.70 -16.34 0.18
CA ASN A 134 -16.93 -16.61 -1.24
C ASN A 134 -17.52 -15.41 -1.99
N ASN A 135 -17.47 -14.22 -1.42
CA ASN A 135 -18.11 -13.02 -1.99
C ASN A 135 -17.44 -12.51 -3.26
N TYR A 136 -16.17 -12.87 -3.51
CA TYR A 136 -15.41 -12.35 -4.64
C TYR A 136 -14.84 -13.47 -5.49
N VAL A 137 -14.83 -13.23 -6.80
CA VAL A 137 -14.03 -13.96 -7.78
C VAL A 137 -13.03 -12.97 -8.35
N CYS A 138 -11.75 -13.24 -8.14
CA CYS A 138 -10.69 -12.39 -8.66
C CYS A 138 -9.88 -13.15 -9.72
N LEU A 139 -9.61 -12.45 -10.82
CA LEU A 139 -8.65 -12.84 -11.84
C LEU A 139 -7.45 -11.92 -11.70
N PHE A 140 -6.32 -12.47 -11.34
CA PHE A 140 -5.07 -11.74 -11.19
C PHE A 140 -4.16 -12.04 -12.36
N SER A 141 -3.70 -10.99 -13.03
CA SER A 141 -2.67 -11.10 -14.07
C SER A 141 -1.27 -11.16 -13.46
N ASP A 142 -0.35 -11.78 -14.16
CA ASP A 142 1.07 -11.74 -13.79
C ASP A 142 1.62 -10.33 -14.07
N PHE A 143 2.66 -9.93 -13.35
CA PHE A 143 3.39 -8.69 -13.60
C PHE A 143 4.55 -8.98 -14.56
N ASP A 144 4.75 -8.12 -15.55
CA ASP A 144 5.85 -8.30 -16.48
C ASP A 144 7.23 -8.02 -15.87
N ASN A 145 8.28 -8.57 -16.49
CA ASN A 145 9.62 -8.47 -15.95
C ASN A 145 10.19 -7.05 -15.99
N ALA A 146 9.92 -6.28 -17.04
CA ALA A 146 10.44 -4.93 -17.21
C ALA A 146 9.83 -4.00 -16.15
N GLN A 147 8.52 -4.15 -15.89
CA GLN A 147 7.80 -3.44 -14.85
C GLN A 147 8.38 -3.72 -13.45
N ILE A 148 8.62 -4.99 -13.11
CA ILE A 148 9.18 -5.36 -11.81
C ILE A 148 10.64 -4.93 -11.64
N GLU A 149 11.49 -5.01 -12.66
CA GLU A 149 12.86 -4.48 -12.60
C GLU A 149 12.87 -2.95 -12.41
N THR A 150 11.96 -2.26 -13.10
CA THR A 150 11.76 -0.80 -12.94
C THR A 150 11.31 -0.45 -11.52
N LEU A 151 10.35 -1.22 -10.97
CA LEU A 151 9.90 -1.08 -9.57
C LEU A 151 11.05 -1.31 -8.59
N ILE A 152 11.86 -2.37 -8.75
CA ILE A 152 13.02 -2.66 -7.88
C ILE A 152 14.00 -1.48 -7.90
N THR A 153 14.24 -0.89 -9.06
CA THR A 153 15.12 0.28 -9.20
C THR A 153 14.57 1.47 -8.43
N LEU A 154 13.27 1.78 -8.59
CA LEU A 154 12.60 2.86 -7.87
C LEU A 154 12.62 2.62 -6.35
N LEU A 155 12.30 1.40 -5.91
CA LEU A 155 12.27 1.07 -4.47
C LEU A 155 13.64 1.21 -3.82
N LYS A 156 14.73 0.82 -4.49
CA LYS A 156 16.10 1.02 -4.00
C LYS A 156 16.44 2.50 -3.87
N ASP A 157 16.03 3.32 -4.83
CA ASP A 157 16.22 4.77 -4.77
C ASP A 157 15.44 5.39 -3.61
N ILE A 158 14.14 5.10 -3.46
CA ILE A 158 13.31 5.58 -2.36
C ILE A 158 13.91 5.16 -1.01
N LEU A 159 14.25 3.88 -0.83
CA LEU A 159 14.82 3.38 0.43
C LEU A 159 16.19 3.96 0.75
N SER A 160 16.97 4.41 -0.24
CA SER A 160 18.23 5.11 -0.02
C SER A 160 18.05 6.53 0.55
N ARG A 161 16.89 7.15 0.29
CA ARG A 161 16.54 8.50 0.76
C ARG A 161 15.68 8.50 2.03
N HIS A 162 15.03 7.36 2.32
CA HIS A 162 14.11 7.16 3.44
C HIS A 162 14.54 5.93 4.26
N ASP A 163 15.69 6.00 4.92
CA ASP A 163 16.32 4.91 5.68
C ASP A 163 15.50 4.45 6.91
N GLU A 164 14.55 5.25 7.36
CA GLU A 164 13.61 4.92 8.43
C GLU A 164 12.51 3.93 7.98
N ILE A 165 12.34 3.65 6.69
CA ILE A 165 11.35 2.69 6.20
C ILE A 165 11.82 1.28 6.52
N LYS A 166 11.13 0.64 7.47
CA LYS A 166 11.43 -0.74 7.88
C LYS A 166 11.05 -1.74 6.77
N PRO A 167 11.72 -2.91 6.69
CA PRO A 167 11.32 -3.95 5.74
C PRO A 167 9.84 -4.35 5.84
N THR A 168 9.26 -4.37 7.04
CA THR A 168 7.85 -4.66 7.29
C THR A 168 6.89 -3.51 6.95
N TYR A 169 7.41 -2.41 6.41
CA TYR A 169 6.64 -1.23 6.00
C TYR A 169 6.62 -1.04 4.47
N VAL A 170 7.19 -1.98 3.72
CA VAL A 170 6.99 -2.13 2.27
C VAL A 170 5.93 -3.21 2.10
N ILE A 171 4.69 -2.80 1.87
CA ILE A 171 3.49 -3.64 1.97
C ILE A 171 2.47 -3.34 0.87
N GLY A 172 1.48 -4.20 0.71
CA GLY A 172 0.41 -4.01 -0.25
C GLY A 172 -0.78 -3.25 0.31
N HIS A 173 -1.61 -2.71 -0.56
CA HIS A 173 -2.87 -2.09 -0.16
C HIS A 173 -3.79 -3.07 0.58
N SER A 174 -3.82 -4.33 0.14
CA SER A 174 -4.56 -5.40 0.83
C SER A 174 -4.06 -5.66 2.25
N ASP A 175 -2.79 -5.37 2.57
CA ASP A 175 -2.26 -5.55 3.92
C ASP A 175 -2.82 -4.50 4.89
N ILE A 176 -3.00 -3.25 4.43
CA ILE A 176 -3.48 -2.13 5.25
C ILE A 176 -5.00 -1.93 5.20
N SER A 177 -5.68 -2.59 4.27
CA SER A 177 -7.15 -2.51 4.06
C SER A 177 -7.72 -3.85 3.60
N PRO A 178 -7.54 -4.93 4.37
CA PRO A 178 -7.81 -6.31 3.94
C PRO A 178 -9.30 -6.61 3.69
N ASP A 179 -10.19 -5.80 4.23
CA ASP A 179 -11.65 -5.92 4.10
C ASP A 179 -12.17 -5.44 2.74
N ARG A 180 -11.48 -4.52 2.09
CA ARG A 180 -11.95 -3.84 0.87
C ARG A 180 -10.98 -3.86 -0.31
N LYS A 181 -9.72 -4.29 -0.10
CA LYS A 181 -8.67 -4.24 -1.10
C LYS A 181 -8.05 -5.60 -1.37
N PHE A 182 -7.59 -5.77 -2.62
CA PHE A 182 -6.97 -6.99 -3.10
C PHE A 182 -5.58 -6.76 -3.69
N ASP A 183 -5.28 -5.51 -4.09
CA ASP A 183 -4.01 -5.10 -4.69
C ASP A 183 -2.84 -5.14 -3.69
N PRO A 184 -1.62 -5.51 -4.14
CA PRO A 184 -1.26 -5.91 -5.49
C PRO A 184 -1.57 -7.38 -5.81
N GLY A 185 -2.22 -8.12 -4.92
CA GLY A 185 -2.70 -9.48 -5.12
C GLY A 185 -1.62 -10.57 -5.02
N PRO A 186 -2.04 -11.86 -5.17
CA PRO A 186 -1.15 -13.00 -4.97
C PRO A 186 -0.14 -13.22 -6.09
N LYS A 187 -0.29 -12.54 -7.24
CA LYS A 187 0.66 -12.62 -8.36
C LYS A 187 1.84 -11.66 -8.23
N PHE A 188 1.78 -10.73 -7.26
CA PHE A 188 2.86 -9.80 -7.03
C PHE A 188 4.08 -10.52 -6.44
N PRO A 189 5.29 -10.30 -6.99
CA PRO A 189 6.46 -11.11 -6.68
C PRO A 189 7.23 -10.63 -5.42
N TRP A 190 6.58 -10.64 -4.25
CA TRP A 190 7.14 -10.19 -2.98
C TRP A 190 8.50 -10.84 -2.66
N LYS A 191 8.62 -12.14 -2.91
CA LYS A 191 9.89 -12.87 -2.69
C LYS A 191 11.03 -12.31 -3.53
N ARG A 192 10.77 -11.93 -4.79
CA ARG A 192 11.76 -11.33 -5.68
C ARG A 192 12.23 -9.96 -5.17
N LEU A 193 11.33 -9.16 -4.59
CA LEU A 193 11.69 -7.91 -3.94
C LEU A 193 12.62 -8.18 -2.76
N TYR A 194 12.28 -9.14 -1.88
CA TYR A 194 13.11 -9.54 -0.75
C TYR A 194 14.49 -10.02 -1.18
N GLU A 195 14.61 -10.84 -2.22
CA GLU A 195 15.87 -11.30 -2.80
C GLU A 195 16.75 -10.15 -3.35
N ASN A 196 16.13 -8.99 -3.61
CA ASN A 196 16.79 -7.73 -3.98
C ASN A 196 17.02 -6.78 -2.79
N GLY A 197 16.79 -7.24 -1.55
CA GLY A 197 16.98 -6.44 -0.32
C GLY A 197 15.82 -5.51 0.03
N ILE A 198 14.64 -5.73 -0.55
CA ILE A 198 13.47 -4.86 -0.39
C ILE A 198 12.35 -5.63 0.32
N GLY A 199 11.76 -5.00 1.37
CA GLY A 199 10.64 -5.59 2.08
C GLY A 199 11.01 -6.75 2.99
N ALA A 200 10.00 -7.50 3.43
CA ALA A 200 10.15 -8.60 4.38
C ALA A 200 9.72 -9.94 3.77
N TRP A 201 10.43 -10.98 4.14
CA TRP A 201 10.09 -12.37 3.81
C TRP A 201 10.46 -13.28 4.97
N TYR A 202 9.95 -14.49 4.98
CA TYR A 202 10.27 -15.45 6.02
C TYR A 202 11.58 -16.21 5.73
N ASP A 203 12.27 -16.59 6.80
CA ASP A 203 13.42 -17.49 6.75
C ASP A 203 12.96 -18.96 6.64
N ASP A 204 13.50 -19.67 5.67
CA ASP A 204 13.14 -21.06 5.36
C ASP A 204 13.39 -22.03 6.54
N VAL A 205 14.45 -21.82 7.31
CA VAL A 205 14.78 -22.67 8.48
C VAL A 205 13.74 -22.48 9.57
N THR A 206 13.42 -21.24 9.85
CA THR A 206 12.38 -20.86 10.83
C THR A 206 11.00 -21.35 10.37
N GLN A 207 10.66 -21.20 9.10
CA GLN A 207 9.41 -21.71 8.52
C GLN A 207 9.28 -23.21 8.70
N LYS A 208 10.32 -24.01 8.32
CA LYS A 208 10.33 -25.46 8.50
C LYS A 208 10.14 -25.88 9.95
N LYS A 209 10.79 -25.18 10.90
CA LYS A 209 10.66 -25.42 12.33
C LYS A 209 9.20 -25.23 12.80
N TYR A 210 8.57 -24.10 12.43
CA TYR A 210 7.19 -23.83 12.82
C TYR A 210 6.20 -24.74 12.10
N LYS A 211 6.40 -25.06 10.82
CA LYS A 211 5.58 -26.01 10.09
C LYS A 211 5.56 -27.38 10.78
N LYS A 212 6.73 -27.90 11.22
CA LYS A 212 6.82 -29.13 12.01
C LYS A 212 6.11 -29.02 13.36
N LYS A 213 6.24 -27.89 14.04
CA LYS A 213 5.54 -27.65 15.31
C LYS A 213 4.01 -27.63 15.13
N PHE A 214 3.52 -26.92 14.11
CA PHE A 214 2.09 -26.75 13.87
C PHE A 214 1.43 -27.98 13.25
N SER A 215 2.19 -28.85 12.56
CA SER A 215 1.67 -30.16 12.11
C SER A 215 1.33 -31.10 13.28
N SER A 216 1.98 -30.93 14.44
CA SER A 216 1.65 -31.70 15.65
C SER A 216 0.60 -31.03 16.54
N LYS A 217 0.56 -29.71 16.55
CA LYS A 217 -0.43 -28.92 17.31
C LYS A 217 -0.69 -27.60 16.60
N MET A 218 -1.82 -27.51 15.91
CA MET A 218 -2.25 -26.28 15.26
C MET A 218 -2.43 -25.15 16.29
N PRO A 219 -1.97 -23.91 16.01
CA PRO A 219 -2.24 -22.78 16.89
C PRO A 219 -3.74 -22.47 16.95
N SER A 220 -4.21 -21.95 18.09
CA SER A 220 -5.58 -21.45 18.19
C SER A 220 -5.79 -20.21 17.33
N ILE A 221 -7.06 -19.88 17.02
CA ILE A 221 -7.40 -18.65 16.26
C ILE A 221 -6.82 -17.42 16.96
N GLY A 222 -6.98 -17.30 18.29
CA GLY A 222 -6.42 -16.18 19.05
C GLY A 222 -4.89 -16.08 18.94
N GLN A 223 -4.17 -17.21 18.91
CA GLN A 223 -2.72 -17.21 18.70
C GLN A 223 -2.34 -16.73 17.29
N ILE A 224 -3.12 -17.08 16.27
CA ILE A 224 -2.93 -16.61 14.89
C ILE A 224 -3.20 -15.11 14.83
N GLN A 225 -4.32 -14.64 15.37
CA GLN A 225 -4.68 -13.22 15.44
C GLN A 225 -3.59 -12.40 16.16
N CYS A 226 -3.09 -12.88 17.31
CA CYS A 226 -1.97 -12.25 18.02
C CYS A 226 -0.70 -12.17 17.18
N GLY A 227 -0.39 -13.22 16.41
CA GLY A 227 0.75 -13.24 15.50
C GLY A 227 0.61 -12.20 14.38
N LEU A 228 -0.55 -12.14 13.74
CA LEU A 228 -0.86 -11.18 12.67
C LEU A 228 -0.84 -9.73 13.20
N LYS A 229 -1.45 -9.48 14.36
CA LYS A 229 -1.40 -8.16 15.02
C LYS A 229 0.03 -7.74 15.36
N LYS A 230 0.84 -8.66 15.90
CA LYS A 230 2.25 -8.40 16.21
C LYS A 230 3.10 -8.11 14.98
N TYR A 231 2.74 -8.71 13.83
CA TYR A 231 3.42 -8.42 12.56
C TYR A 231 3.11 -7.01 12.05
N GLY A 232 1.88 -6.51 12.30
CA GLY A 232 1.47 -5.16 11.89
C GLY A 232 0.02 -5.04 11.43
N TYR A 233 -0.66 -6.15 11.15
CA TYR A 233 -2.04 -6.11 10.67
C TYR A 233 -3.01 -5.46 11.67
N GLY A 234 -3.91 -4.63 11.15
CA GLY A 234 -4.98 -4.00 11.93
C GLY A 234 -6.08 -5.01 12.27
N ILE A 235 -5.84 -5.92 13.21
CA ILE A 235 -6.77 -6.97 13.63
C ILE A 235 -7.00 -6.95 15.13
N GLU A 236 -8.24 -7.24 15.57
CA GLU A 236 -8.57 -7.48 16.97
C GLU A 236 -8.52 -8.97 17.31
N VAL A 237 -8.07 -9.29 18.52
CA VAL A 237 -7.98 -10.67 19.02
C VAL A 237 -9.32 -11.08 19.62
N THR A 238 -10.16 -11.70 18.80
CA THR A 238 -11.52 -12.15 19.17
C THR A 238 -11.60 -13.63 19.52
N GLU A 239 -10.54 -14.39 19.24
CA GLU A 239 -10.42 -15.85 19.41
C GLU A 239 -11.36 -16.68 18.52
N VAL A 240 -12.12 -16.02 17.63
CA VAL A 240 -13.00 -16.68 16.67
C VAL A 240 -12.57 -16.39 15.24
N MET A 241 -12.89 -17.32 14.33
CA MET A 241 -12.67 -17.14 12.89
C MET A 241 -13.77 -16.25 12.30
N ASP A 242 -13.68 -14.96 12.61
CA ASP A 242 -14.62 -13.93 12.13
C ASP A 242 -14.20 -13.34 10.77
N GLN A 243 -15.01 -12.40 10.29
CA GLN A 243 -14.81 -11.79 8.98
C GLN A 243 -13.47 -11.04 8.88
N GLN A 244 -13.09 -10.27 9.91
CA GLN A 244 -11.81 -9.57 9.92
C GLN A 244 -10.64 -10.55 9.85
N THR A 245 -10.71 -11.65 10.60
CA THR A 245 -9.68 -12.69 10.62
C THR A 245 -9.52 -13.33 9.25
N PHE A 246 -10.63 -13.63 8.58
CA PHE A 246 -10.60 -14.16 7.21
C PHE A 246 -9.90 -13.19 6.24
N TYR A 247 -10.25 -11.91 6.27
CA TYR A 247 -9.68 -10.93 5.36
C TYR A 247 -8.19 -10.70 5.61
N VAL A 248 -7.77 -10.62 6.88
CA VAL A 248 -6.35 -10.45 7.24
C VAL A 248 -5.54 -11.69 6.87
N ILE A 249 -6.06 -12.91 7.10
CA ILE A 249 -5.38 -14.14 6.66
C ILE A 249 -5.22 -14.14 5.14
N ARG A 250 -6.25 -13.75 4.39
CA ARG A 250 -6.17 -13.65 2.92
C ARG A 250 -5.09 -12.67 2.47
N ALA A 251 -5.04 -11.47 3.06
CA ALA A 251 -4.02 -10.48 2.75
C ALA A 251 -2.61 -10.99 3.08
N PHE A 252 -2.43 -11.59 4.25
CA PHE A 252 -1.17 -12.26 4.61
C PHE A 252 -0.77 -13.36 3.62
N GLN A 253 -1.74 -14.14 3.14
CA GLN A 253 -1.49 -15.19 2.15
C GLN A 253 -1.11 -14.60 0.79
N TYR A 254 -1.71 -13.49 0.35
CA TYR A 254 -1.30 -12.78 -0.87
C TYR A 254 0.18 -12.39 -0.83
N HIS A 255 0.65 -11.98 0.33
CA HIS A 255 2.03 -11.57 0.54
C HIS A 255 2.98 -12.77 0.66
N PHE A 256 2.68 -13.74 1.55
CA PHE A 256 3.65 -14.75 1.99
C PHE A 256 3.40 -16.17 1.48
N THR A 257 2.18 -16.50 1.05
CA THR A 257 1.82 -17.85 0.58
C THR A 257 0.83 -17.78 -0.59
N PRO A 258 1.21 -17.12 -1.70
CA PRO A 258 0.29 -16.77 -2.79
C PRO A 258 -0.44 -17.98 -3.40
N ASP A 259 0.21 -19.16 -3.47
CA ASP A 259 -0.40 -20.39 -3.99
C ASP A 259 -1.60 -20.91 -3.16
N LYS A 260 -1.78 -20.38 -1.95
CA LYS A 260 -2.81 -20.80 -0.98
C LYS A 260 -3.63 -19.63 -0.45
N SER A 261 -3.83 -18.62 -1.24
CA SER A 261 -4.43 -17.34 -0.86
C SER A 261 -5.97 -17.37 -0.83
N ASN A 262 -6.55 -18.22 0.00
CA ASN A 262 -7.99 -18.42 0.11
C ASN A 262 -8.63 -17.91 1.42
N GLY A 263 -7.86 -17.24 2.28
CA GLY A 263 -8.32 -16.73 3.58
C GLY A 263 -8.54 -17.80 4.66
N ARG A 264 -8.20 -19.06 4.38
CA ARG A 264 -8.38 -20.20 5.31
C ARG A 264 -7.04 -20.66 5.89
N ILE A 265 -7.08 -21.13 7.12
CA ILE A 265 -5.92 -21.73 7.77
C ILE A 265 -5.74 -23.15 7.22
N SER A 266 -4.55 -23.48 6.72
CA SER A 266 -4.24 -24.78 6.10
C SER A 266 -2.86 -25.30 6.52
#